data_abd9f589051d8262351cd9a280ac236f
#
_entry.id   abd9f589051d8262351cd9a280ac236f
#
_cell.length_a   1.000
_cell.length_b   1.000
_cell.length_c   1.000
_cell.angle_alpha   90.00
_cell.angle_beta   90.00
_cell.angle_gamma   90.00
#
_symmetry.space_group_name_H-M   'P 1'
#
loop_
_entity.id
_entity.type
_entity.pdbx_description
1 polymer ?
#
loop_
_entity_poly.entity_id
_entity_poly.type
_entity_poly.pdbx_seq_one_letter_code
_entity_poly.pdbx_strand_id
1 'polypeptide(L)'
;MVPDDHDTPYDMHQVIKCLVDDGDYYEIKDEYAGQLITCFCHFNGEAVGLVACNPKIPGSVIEINACDKYYRFLQVLDAYSIPLVTLVDTPPLVPGEAQEAIRLLRHFGKVLDLYATATIPKISVVLRQAHADAGGMILGSVKDMGVDITYAWPTAKFSVEASIMDYGKAFACGMEDDAYPGYLNRARETVDVFEAAGSWTAQAVDEIIHPKDTRKRIIEAIDLTRNKKETPPPKAKRQGTGPT
;
A
#
# COMPACT_ATOMS: atom_id res chain seq x y z
N MET A 1 -10.88 -15.00 10.22
CA MET A 1 -9.60 -14.98 9.47
C MET A 1 -8.95 -13.60 9.63
N VAL A 2 -9.59 -12.54 9.21
CA VAL A 2 -9.18 -11.17 9.55
C VAL A 2 -10.02 -10.72 10.72
N PRO A 3 -9.41 -10.38 11.88
CA PRO A 3 -10.15 -9.92 13.05
C PRO A 3 -10.71 -8.52 12.85
N ASP A 4 -11.85 -8.22 13.46
CA ASP A 4 -12.44 -6.88 13.42
C ASP A 4 -11.63 -5.88 14.26
N ASP A 5 -10.95 -6.37 15.29
CA ASP A 5 -10.05 -5.58 16.12
C ASP A 5 -8.75 -5.28 15.35
N HIS A 6 -8.44 -4.00 15.22
CA HIS A 6 -7.31 -3.50 14.43
C HIS A 6 -5.94 -3.81 15.04
N ASP A 7 -5.89 -4.02 16.35
CA ASP A 7 -4.65 -4.32 17.09
C ASP A 7 -4.34 -5.81 17.11
N THR A 8 -5.31 -6.66 16.75
CA THR A 8 -5.12 -8.11 16.72
C THR A 8 -4.34 -8.51 15.45
N PRO A 9 -3.14 -9.11 15.60
CA PRO A 9 -2.38 -9.58 14.45
C PRO A 9 -3.01 -10.82 13.82
N TYR A 10 -2.80 -10.98 12.50
CA TYR A 10 -3.20 -12.17 11.76
C TYR A 10 -2.22 -12.44 10.63
N ASP A 11 -2.27 -13.65 10.07
CA ASP A 11 -1.40 -14.07 8.99
C ASP A 11 -2.03 -13.76 7.63
N MET A 12 -1.49 -12.77 6.93
CA MET A 12 -1.98 -12.36 5.61
C MET A 12 -1.87 -13.47 4.56
N HIS A 13 -0.96 -14.43 4.71
CA HIS A 13 -0.86 -15.58 3.80
C HIS A 13 -2.16 -16.39 3.75
N GLN A 14 -2.93 -16.45 4.84
CA GLN A 14 -4.21 -17.14 4.85
C GLN A 14 -5.26 -16.41 4.01
N VAL A 15 -5.22 -15.07 4.01
CA VAL A 15 -6.10 -14.24 3.16
C VAL A 15 -5.72 -14.43 1.69
N ILE A 16 -4.44 -14.36 1.37
CA ILE A 16 -3.94 -14.57 0.00
C ILE A 16 -4.40 -15.92 -0.53
N LYS A 17 -4.23 -17.00 0.23
CA LYS A 17 -4.66 -18.35 -0.17
C LYS A 17 -6.15 -18.46 -0.50
N CYS A 18 -6.99 -17.68 0.17
CA CYS A 18 -8.43 -17.68 -0.11
C CYS A 18 -8.81 -16.87 -1.36
N LEU A 19 -7.95 -15.95 -1.79
CA LEU A 19 -8.23 -15.05 -2.90
C LEU A 19 -7.70 -15.57 -4.24
N VAL A 20 -6.55 -16.22 -4.25
CA VAL A 20 -5.85 -16.66 -5.47
C VAL A 20 -6.41 -17.99 -5.99
N ASP A 21 -6.11 -18.30 -7.24
CA ASP A 21 -6.49 -19.57 -7.87
C ASP A 21 -5.83 -20.74 -7.15
N ASP A 22 -6.64 -21.76 -6.82
CA ASP A 22 -6.22 -22.99 -6.13
C ASP A 22 -5.45 -22.78 -4.81
N GLY A 23 -5.45 -21.56 -4.29
CA GLY A 23 -4.66 -21.17 -3.12
C GLY A 23 -3.16 -21.18 -3.38
N ASP A 24 -2.74 -21.18 -4.65
CA ASP A 24 -1.34 -21.29 -5.07
C ASP A 24 -0.74 -19.91 -5.42
N TYR A 25 0.45 -19.66 -4.90
CA TYR A 25 1.22 -18.45 -5.19
C TYR A 25 2.71 -18.71 -4.97
N TYR A 26 3.53 -17.96 -5.67
CA TYR A 26 4.99 -18.01 -5.55
C TYR A 26 5.51 -16.75 -4.89
N GLU A 27 5.88 -16.84 -3.61
CA GLU A 27 6.43 -15.73 -2.84
C GLU A 27 7.88 -15.46 -3.22
N ILE A 28 8.19 -14.18 -3.41
CA ILE A 28 9.54 -13.70 -3.72
C ILE A 28 10.17 -13.12 -2.47
N LYS A 29 11.36 -13.58 -2.10
CA LYS A 29 12.11 -13.13 -0.93
C LYS A 29 11.32 -13.28 0.38
N ASP A 30 10.75 -14.43 0.61
CA ASP A 30 9.96 -14.79 1.80
C ASP A 30 10.75 -14.62 3.10
N GLU A 31 12.06 -14.90 3.10
CA GLU A 31 12.95 -14.71 4.25
C GLU A 31 13.45 -13.25 4.43
N TYR A 32 13.12 -12.34 3.50
CA TYR A 32 13.59 -10.96 3.52
C TYR A 32 12.43 -9.98 3.66
N ALA A 33 12.48 -9.10 4.66
CA ALA A 33 11.43 -8.12 4.93
C ALA A 33 10.03 -8.75 4.97
N GLY A 34 9.82 -9.74 5.85
CA GLY A 34 8.61 -10.56 5.93
C GLY A 34 7.34 -9.78 6.32
N GLN A 35 7.48 -8.53 6.79
CA GLN A 35 6.36 -7.62 7.03
C GLN A 35 5.68 -7.18 5.73
N LEU A 36 6.33 -7.34 4.59
CA LEU A 36 5.78 -7.11 3.25
C LEU A 36 5.89 -8.39 2.42
N ILE A 37 4.76 -8.95 2.05
CA ILE A 37 4.67 -10.11 1.16
C ILE A 37 4.67 -9.61 -0.28
N THR A 38 5.49 -10.23 -1.13
CA THR A 38 5.51 -10.00 -2.58
C THR A 38 5.44 -11.33 -3.27
N CYS A 39 4.41 -11.60 -4.07
CA CYS A 39 4.25 -12.88 -4.72
C CYS A 39 3.64 -12.77 -6.12
N PHE A 40 3.90 -13.78 -6.94
CA PHE A 40 3.16 -14.03 -8.17
C PHE A 40 2.05 -15.04 -7.90
N CYS A 41 0.88 -14.78 -8.46
CA CYS A 41 -0.29 -15.64 -8.33
C CYS A 41 -1.18 -15.52 -9.57
N HIS A 42 -2.28 -16.25 -9.58
CA HIS A 42 -3.28 -16.15 -10.63
C HIS A 42 -4.65 -15.77 -10.07
N PHE A 43 -5.37 -14.94 -10.82
CA PHE A 43 -6.77 -14.63 -10.63
C PHE A 43 -7.53 -14.99 -11.92
N ASN A 44 -8.34 -16.02 -11.87
CA ASN A 44 -9.07 -16.55 -13.05
C ASN A 44 -8.14 -16.85 -14.25
N GLY A 45 -6.96 -17.42 -13.97
CA GLY A 45 -5.94 -17.76 -14.95
C GLY A 45 -5.04 -16.61 -15.40
N GLU A 46 -5.32 -15.37 -15.02
CA GLU A 46 -4.46 -14.22 -15.33
C GLU A 46 -3.33 -14.09 -14.31
N ALA A 47 -2.10 -13.95 -14.79
CA ALA A 47 -0.93 -13.77 -13.94
C ALA A 47 -0.92 -12.35 -13.33
N VAL A 48 -0.75 -12.28 -12.02
CA VAL A 48 -0.79 -11.05 -11.24
C VAL A 48 0.38 -11.01 -10.25
N GLY A 49 0.96 -9.85 -10.08
CA GLY A 49 1.82 -9.55 -8.94
C GLY A 49 0.98 -9.07 -7.77
N LEU A 50 1.13 -9.71 -6.62
CA LEU A 50 0.42 -9.34 -5.41
C LEU A 50 1.39 -8.84 -4.35
N VAL A 51 1.06 -7.71 -3.75
CA VAL A 51 1.81 -7.12 -2.62
C VAL A 51 0.86 -6.96 -1.43
N ALA A 52 1.27 -7.40 -0.27
CA ALA A 52 0.44 -7.34 0.93
C ALA A 52 1.26 -7.05 2.19
N CYS A 53 0.68 -6.28 3.10
CA CYS A 53 1.24 -6.15 4.45
C CYS A 53 0.95 -7.41 5.25
N ASN A 54 1.88 -7.82 6.12
CA ASN A 54 1.70 -8.96 7.01
C ASN A 54 1.62 -8.50 8.47
N PRO A 55 0.42 -8.26 9.02
CA PRO A 55 0.24 -7.80 10.40
C PRO A 55 0.69 -8.80 11.46
N LYS A 56 1.00 -10.05 11.09
CA LYS A 56 1.57 -11.06 11.99
C LYS A 56 2.95 -10.68 12.50
N ILE A 57 3.70 -9.90 11.72
CA ILE A 57 5.02 -9.46 12.08
C ILE A 57 4.90 -8.10 12.78
N PRO A 58 5.22 -8.01 14.08
CA PRO A 58 5.17 -6.75 14.81
C PRO A 58 6.02 -5.68 14.14
N GLY A 59 5.51 -4.46 14.08
CA GLY A 59 6.22 -3.36 13.44
C GLY A 59 6.17 -3.41 11.92
N SER A 60 5.11 -3.97 11.33
CA SER A 60 4.87 -4.03 9.87
C SER A 60 4.81 -2.65 9.20
N VAL A 61 5.60 -1.77 9.73
CA VAL A 61 5.91 -0.46 9.17
C VAL A 61 6.79 -0.68 7.95
N ILE A 62 6.60 0.12 6.94
CA ILE A 62 7.45 0.10 5.76
C ILE A 62 8.84 0.59 6.16
N GLU A 63 9.76 -0.35 6.25
CA GLU A 63 11.17 -0.12 6.49
C GLU A 63 11.97 -0.10 5.19
N ILE A 64 13.24 0.29 5.25
CA ILE A 64 14.13 0.35 4.08
C ILE A 64 14.14 -0.96 3.31
N ASN A 65 14.25 -2.09 4.01
CA ASN A 65 14.30 -3.41 3.38
C ASN A 65 12.98 -3.76 2.67
N ALA A 66 11.85 -3.37 3.24
CA ALA A 66 10.54 -3.55 2.61
C ALA A 66 10.37 -2.65 1.39
N CYS A 67 10.82 -1.40 1.47
CA CYS A 67 10.85 -0.49 0.33
C CYS A 67 11.70 -1.04 -0.82
N ASP A 68 12.90 -1.55 -0.53
CA ASP A 68 13.78 -2.12 -1.54
C ASP A 68 13.23 -3.43 -2.13
N LYS A 69 12.59 -4.28 -1.30
CA LYS A 69 11.87 -5.48 -1.78
C LYS A 69 10.76 -5.10 -2.73
N TYR A 70 9.91 -4.13 -2.34
CA TYR A 70 8.79 -3.67 -3.14
C TYR A 70 9.26 -3.00 -4.44
N TYR A 71 10.23 -2.10 -4.35
CA TYR A 71 10.79 -1.42 -5.53
C TYR A 71 11.26 -2.42 -6.59
N ARG A 72 12.03 -3.43 -6.18
CA ARG A 72 12.53 -4.47 -7.11
C ARG A 72 11.40 -5.30 -7.70
N PHE A 73 10.40 -5.64 -6.90
CA PHE A 73 9.24 -6.39 -7.38
C PHE A 73 8.43 -5.59 -8.38
N LEU A 74 8.13 -4.34 -8.08
CA LEU A 74 7.38 -3.44 -8.95
C LEU A 74 8.11 -3.18 -10.29
N GLN A 75 9.46 -3.08 -10.28
CA GLN A 75 10.25 -3.00 -11.52
C GLN A 75 10.02 -4.21 -12.43
N VAL A 76 9.94 -5.41 -11.84
CA VAL A 76 9.67 -6.63 -12.61
C VAL A 76 8.26 -6.60 -13.18
N LEU A 77 7.27 -6.25 -12.37
CA LEU A 77 5.88 -6.17 -12.83
C LEU A 77 5.72 -5.20 -14.00
N ASP A 78 6.28 -4.00 -13.89
CA ASP A 78 6.20 -3.00 -14.95
C ASP A 78 6.96 -3.43 -16.21
N ALA A 79 8.13 -4.05 -16.06
CA ALA A 79 8.94 -4.52 -17.19
C ALA A 79 8.23 -5.63 -18.00
N TYR A 80 7.43 -6.46 -17.34
CA TYR A 80 6.71 -7.57 -17.98
C TYR A 80 5.22 -7.28 -18.19
N SER A 81 4.76 -6.07 -17.87
CA SER A 81 3.35 -5.66 -17.98
C SER A 81 2.40 -6.56 -17.17
N ILE A 82 2.83 -6.97 -15.98
CA ILE A 82 2.03 -7.79 -15.07
C ILE A 82 1.21 -6.86 -14.15
N PRO A 83 -0.12 -7.00 -14.07
CA PRO A 83 -0.96 -6.22 -13.19
C PRO A 83 -0.54 -6.34 -11.72
N LEU A 84 -0.70 -5.27 -10.96
CA LEU A 84 -0.44 -5.23 -9.52
C LEU A 84 -1.76 -5.24 -8.75
N VAL A 85 -1.86 -6.15 -7.79
CA VAL A 85 -2.90 -6.14 -6.74
C VAL A 85 -2.24 -5.88 -5.39
N THR A 86 -2.77 -4.92 -4.62
CA THR A 86 -2.27 -4.64 -3.27
C THR A 86 -3.34 -4.92 -2.23
N LEU A 87 -2.97 -5.61 -1.15
CA LEU A 87 -3.80 -5.83 0.03
C LEU A 87 -3.27 -4.96 1.17
N VAL A 88 -4.04 -3.93 1.51
CA VAL A 88 -3.60 -2.89 2.45
C VAL A 88 -4.14 -3.16 3.84
N ASP A 89 -3.24 -3.31 4.77
CA ASP A 89 -3.51 -3.33 6.21
C ASP A 89 -2.23 -2.89 6.93
N THR A 90 -2.00 -1.58 6.95
CA THR A 90 -0.75 -1.01 7.48
C THR A 90 -1.02 -0.01 8.58
N PRO A 91 -0.34 -0.16 9.73
CA PRO A 91 -0.36 0.85 10.77
C PRO A 91 0.32 2.14 10.29
N PRO A 92 0.11 3.26 10.99
CA PRO A 92 0.78 4.52 10.66
C PRO A 92 2.30 4.37 10.72
N LEU A 93 2.99 5.14 9.89
CA LEU A 93 4.43 5.29 10.00
C LEU A 93 4.75 5.91 11.37
N VAL A 94 5.63 5.28 12.12
CA VAL A 94 6.15 5.87 13.36
C VAL A 94 7.33 6.75 13.00
N PRO A 95 7.15 8.08 13.03
CA PRO A 95 8.27 8.99 12.82
C PRO A 95 9.26 8.86 13.98
N GLY A 96 10.55 8.99 13.70
CA GLY A 96 11.56 8.96 14.73
C GLY A 96 12.93 9.27 14.16
N GLU A 97 13.76 9.87 14.99
CA GLU A 97 15.14 10.26 14.65
C GLU A 97 15.95 9.07 14.09
N ALA A 98 15.71 7.86 14.61
CA ALA A 98 16.34 6.64 14.12
C ALA A 98 15.96 6.31 12.67
N GLN A 99 14.71 6.55 12.27
CA GLN A 99 14.22 6.30 10.91
C GLN A 99 14.77 7.35 9.92
N GLU A 100 14.88 8.59 10.35
CA GLU A 100 15.48 9.66 9.54
C GLU A 100 16.99 9.46 9.37
N ALA A 101 17.69 9.06 10.43
CA ALA A 101 19.11 8.78 10.39
C ALA A 101 19.50 7.72 9.35
N ILE A 102 18.63 6.71 9.12
CA ILE A 102 18.84 5.66 8.13
C ILE A 102 18.31 6.00 6.73
N ARG A 103 17.86 7.26 6.52
CA ARG A 103 17.39 7.76 5.21
C ARG A 103 16.18 7.01 4.62
N LEU A 104 15.23 6.58 5.45
CA LEU A 104 14.03 5.89 5.04
C LEU A 104 13.27 6.63 3.93
N LEU A 105 13.11 7.96 4.05
CA LEU A 105 12.42 8.80 3.06
C LEU A 105 13.00 8.68 1.64
N ARG A 106 14.31 8.43 1.52
CA ARG A 106 14.94 8.23 0.19
C ARG A 106 14.52 6.90 -0.44
N HIS A 107 14.47 5.84 0.34
CA HIS A 107 14.03 4.52 -0.13
C HIS A 107 12.53 4.51 -0.44
N PHE A 108 11.76 5.14 0.42
CA PHE A 108 10.34 5.36 0.21
C PHE A 108 10.06 6.17 -1.07
N GLY A 109 10.76 7.29 -1.27
CA GLY A 109 10.61 8.12 -2.47
C GLY A 109 10.90 7.38 -3.78
N LYS A 110 11.80 6.39 -3.79
CA LYS A 110 12.04 5.54 -4.97
C LYS A 110 10.82 4.69 -5.31
N VAL A 111 10.19 4.08 -4.28
CA VAL A 111 9.00 3.25 -4.48
C VAL A 111 7.86 4.11 -4.98
N LEU A 112 7.67 5.28 -4.36
CA LEU A 112 6.62 6.22 -4.70
C LEU A 112 6.73 6.70 -6.16
N ASP A 113 7.92 7.11 -6.57
CA ASP A 113 8.19 7.55 -7.94
C ASP A 113 7.94 6.43 -8.96
N LEU A 114 8.39 5.20 -8.66
CA LEU A 114 8.14 4.06 -9.53
C LEU A 114 6.66 3.68 -9.55
N TYR A 115 5.99 3.67 -8.39
CA TYR A 115 4.56 3.36 -8.31
C TYR A 115 3.73 4.36 -9.13
N ALA A 116 4.01 5.66 -8.99
CA ALA A 116 3.32 6.70 -9.73
C ALA A 116 3.57 6.64 -11.26
N THR A 117 4.74 6.17 -11.67
CA THR A 117 5.15 6.13 -13.08
C THR A 117 4.97 4.77 -13.75
N ALA A 118 4.66 3.72 -13.00
CA ALA A 118 4.40 2.39 -13.55
C ALA A 118 3.14 2.38 -14.42
N THR A 119 3.24 1.77 -15.59
CA THR A 119 2.21 1.77 -16.63
C THR A 119 1.21 0.63 -16.51
N ILE A 120 1.45 -0.29 -15.60
CA ILE A 120 0.60 -1.47 -15.36
C ILE A 120 -0.71 -1.13 -14.67
N PRO A 121 -1.74 -1.97 -14.81
CA PRO A 121 -2.93 -1.90 -13.97
C PRO A 121 -2.58 -2.04 -12.48
N LYS A 122 -3.15 -1.18 -11.65
CA LYS A 122 -2.92 -1.12 -10.20
C LYS A 122 -4.26 -1.15 -9.47
N ILE A 123 -4.51 -2.23 -8.73
CA ILE A 123 -5.76 -2.46 -8.00
C ILE A 123 -5.41 -2.57 -6.52
N SER A 124 -6.12 -1.82 -5.69
CA SER A 124 -5.90 -1.82 -4.24
C SER A 124 -7.15 -2.30 -3.50
N VAL A 125 -6.95 -3.07 -2.43
CA VAL A 125 -8.00 -3.49 -1.51
C VAL A 125 -7.58 -3.17 -0.09
N VAL A 126 -8.30 -2.25 0.54
CA VAL A 126 -8.07 -1.87 1.93
C VAL A 126 -8.90 -2.78 2.84
N LEU A 127 -8.23 -3.55 3.70
CA LEU A 127 -8.87 -4.51 4.58
C LEU A 127 -9.24 -3.89 5.92
N ARG A 128 -8.28 -3.27 6.61
CA ARG A 128 -8.46 -2.64 7.92
C ARG A 128 -7.84 -1.25 7.99
N GLN A 129 -6.52 -1.17 8.13
CA GLN A 129 -5.83 0.12 8.34
C GLN A 129 -5.18 0.61 7.05
N ALA A 130 -5.47 1.85 6.70
CA ALA A 130 -4.80 2.53 5.59
C ALA A 130 -4.44 3.96 6.01
N HIS A 131 -3.24 4.10 6.54
CA HIS A 131 -2.73 5.43 6.87
C HIS A 131 -2.12 6.06 5.61
N ALA A 132 -2.54 7.31 5.32
CA ALA A 132 -2.18 8.01 4.09
C ALA A 132 -0.70 8.43 4.03
N ASP A 133 0.03 8.34 5.14
CA ASP A 133 1.42 8.72 5.19
C ASP A 133 2.30 7.79 4.33
N ALA A 134 2.79 6.71 4.81
CA ALA A 134 3.77 5.93 4.03
C ALA A 134 3.15 4.69 3.36
N GLY A 135 2.47 3.90 4.16
CA GLY A 135 1.95 2.61 3.70
C GLY A 135 0.80 2.77 2.72
N GLY A 136 -0.09 3.72 3.00
CA GLY A 136 -1.24 4.00 2.16
C GLY A 136 -0.84 4.50 0.77
N MET A 137 0.16 5.38 0.69
CA MET A 137 0.59 5.94 -0.60
C MET A 137 1.19 4.88 -1.52
N ILE A 138 2.16 4.10 -1.07
CA ILE A 138 2.84 3.12 -1.93
C ILE A 138 2.06 1.82 -2.14
N LEU A 139 1.03 1.59 -1.33
CA LEU A 139 0.12 0.44 -1.49
C LEU A 139 -1.17 0.81 -2.21
N GLY A 140 -1.31 2.06 -2.66
CA GLY A 140 -2.41 2.49 -3.51
C GLY A 140 -3.73 2.76 -2.78
N SER A 141 -3.70 3.09 -1.48
CA SER A 141 -4.89 3.60 -0.81
C SER A 141 -5.15 5.09 -1.10
N VAL A 142 -4.27 5.74 -1.86
CA VAL A 142 -4.40 7.15 -2.27
C VAL A 142 -4.40 7.22 -3.79
N LYS A 143 -5.50 7.68 -4.37
CA LYS A 143 -5.69 7.73 -5.83
C LYS A 143 -4.71 8.62 -6.57
N ASP A 144 -4.28 9.70 -5.96
CA ASP A 144 -3.31 10.64 -6.56
C ASP A 144 -1.97 9.99 -6.95
N MET A 145 -1.72 8.78 -6.44
CA MET A 145 -0.54 7.99 -6.78
C MET A 145 -0.73 7.09 -8.00
N GLY A 146 -1.86 7.22 -8.72
CA GLY A 146 -2.10 6.50 -9.98
C GLY A 146 -2.61 5.07 -9.81
N VAL A 147 -3.28 4.75 -8.70
CA VAL A 147 -4.07 3.52 -8.60
C VAL A 147 -5.30 3.63 -9.50
N ASP A 148 -5.65 2.55 -10.18
CA ASP A 148 -6.79 2.54 -11.10
C ASP A 148 -8.11 2.31 -10.35
N ILE A 149 -8.14 1.30 -9.48
CA ILE A 149 -9.33 0.93 -8.71
C ILE A 149 -8.94 0.65 -7.27
N THR A 150 -9.67 1.27 -6.34
CA THR A 150 -9.50 1.04 -4.91
C THR A 150 -10.79 0.53 -4.29
N TYR A 151 -10.74 -0.66 -3.74
CA TYR A 151 -11.79 -1.26 -2.93
C TYR A 151 -11.49 -1.13 -1.44
N ALA A 152 -12.52 -1.08 -0.62
CA ALA A 152 -12.37 -1.12 0.83
C ALA A 152 -13.38 -2.10 1.46
N TRP A 153 -12.97 -2.80 2.52
CA TRP A 153 -13.88 -3.56 3.34
C TRP A 153 -14.63 -2.63 4.31
N PRO A 154 -15.79 -3.04 4.84
CA PRO A 154 -16.51 -2.25 5.86
C PRO A 154 -15.69 -2.00 7.14
N THR A 155 -14.68 -2.81 7.40
CA THR A 155 -13.73 -2.69 8.52
C THR A 155 -12.60 -1.70 8.24
N ALA A 156 -12.52 -1.15 7.04
CA ALA A 156 -11.43 -0.25 6.66
C ALA A 156 -11.51 1.08 7.42
N LYS A 157 -10.36 1.53 7.91
CA LYS A 157 -10.17 2.83 8.55
C LYS A 157 -9.05 3.59 7.87
N PHE A 158 -9.30 4.85 7.61
CA PHE A 158 -8.36 5.74 6.97
C PHE A 158 -7.87 6.81 7.96
N SER A 159 -6.61 7.15 7.91
CA SER A 159 -6.10 8.32 8.63
C SER A 159 -6.34 9.57 7.81
N VAL A 160 -6.99 10.55 8.42
CA VAL A 160 -7.37 11.81 7.76
C VAL A 160 -6.23 12.83 7.75
N GLU A 161 -5.28 12.75 8.67
CA GLU A 161 -4.35 13.87 8.92
C GLU A 161 -2.87 13.52 9.05
N ALA A 162 -2.43 12.34 8.77
CA ALA A 162 -1.00 12.07 8.80
C ALA A 162 -0.33 12.48 7.49
N SER A 163 -0.47 13.72 7.07
CA SER A 163 0.31 14.19 5.94
C SER A 163 1.75 14.44 6.37
N ILE A 164 2.70 13.88 5.63
CA ILE A 164 4.13 14.23 5.69
C ILE A 164 4.31 15.76 5.66
N MET A 165 3.37 16.48 5.05
CA MET A 165 3.36 17.95 5.00
C MET A 165 3.10 18.60 6.35
N ASP A 166 2.25 18.02 7.20
CA ASP A 166 1.96 18.60 8.52
C ASP A 166 3.09 18.31 9.51
N TYR A 167 3.74 17.14 9.38
CA TYR A 167 4.96 16.84 10.09
C TYR A 167 6.11 17.79 9.66
N GLY A 168 6.27 17.99 8.36
CA GLY A 168 7.26 18.95 7.83
C GLY A 168 7.00 20.38 8.28
N LYS A 169 5.75 20.81 8.39
CA LYS A 169 5.37 22.14 8.93
C LYS A 169 5.63 22.23 10.42
N ALA A 170 5.28 21.19 11.20
CA ALA A 170 5.54 21.16 12.63
C ALA A 170 7.04 21.24 12.91
N PHE A 171 7.85 20.49 12.17
CA PHE A 171 9.31 20.49 12.28
C PHE A 171 9.95 21.82 11.82
N ALA A 172 9.49 22.36 10.70
CA ALA A 172 9.96 23.63 10.15
C ALA A 172 9.58 24.85 11.02
N CYS A 173 8.51 24.75 11.81
CA CYS A 173 8.06 25.79 12.73
C CYS A 173 8.74 25.74 14.11
N GLY A 174 9.70 24.80 14.32
CA GLY A 174 10.42 24.70 15.60
C GLY A 174 9.49 24.34 16.77
N MET A 175 8.47 23.52 16.53
CA MET A 175 7.59 23.04 17.61
C MET A 175 8.41 22.22 18.60
N GLU A 176 8.37 22.64 19.85
CA GLU A 176 9.02 21.94 20.95
C GLU A 176 8.46 20.51 21.12
N ASP A 177 9.23 19.62 21.72
CA ASP A 177 8.89 18.20 21.96
C ASP A 177 7.51 17.95 22.58
N ASP A 178 6.92 18.93 23.25
CA ASP A 178 5.59 18.84 23.87
C ASP A 178 4.42 18.79 22.86
N ALA A 179 4.64 19.19 21.62
CA ALA A 179 3.61 19.10 20.56
C ALA A 179 3.53 17.71 19.91
N TYR A 180 4.57 16.91 20.07
CA TYR A 180 4.69 15.57 19.49
C TYR A 180 3.59 14.57 19.94
N PRO A 181 3.21 14.50 21.25
CA PRO A 181 2.11 13.66 21.69
C PRO A 181 0.77 14.04 21.06
N GLY A 182 0.52 15.33 20.87
CA GLY A 182 -0.70 15.83 20.22
C GLY A 182 -0.79 15.46 18.74
N TYR A 183 0.35 15.46 18.05
CA TYR A 183 0.47 15.01 16.66
C TYR A 183 0.24 13.50 16.54
N LEU A 184 0.88 12.69 17.39
CA LEU A 184 0.68 11.24 17.41
C LEU A 184 -0.76 10.85 17.71
N ASN A 185 -1.44 11.59 18.57
CA ASN A 185 -2.84 11.35 18.86
C ASN A 185 -3.72 11.66 17.64
N ARG A 186 -3.48 12.77 16.94
CA ARG A 186 -4.19 13.10 15.69
C ARG A 186 -3.86 12.14 14.56
N ALA A 187 -2.61 11.70 14.42
CA ALA A 187 -2.22 10.69 13.45
C ALA A 187 -2.90 9.32 13.69
N ARG A 188 -3.37 9.09 14.92
CA ARG A 188 -4.16 7.90 15.29
C ARG A 188 -5.67 8.10 15.12
N GLU A 189 -6.14 9.32 14.93
CA GLU A 189 -7.53 9.57 14.59
C GLU A 189 -7.82 8.98 13.22
N THR A 190 -8.51 7.86 13.22
CA THR A 190 -8.93 7.18 12.00
C THR A 190 -10.40 7.45 11.75
N VAL A 191 -10.75 7.61 10.50
CA VAL A 191 -12.13 7.76 10.03
C VAL A 191 -12.62 6.43 9.49
N ASP A 192 -13.82 6.05 9.88
CA ASP A 192 -14.53 4.89 9.33
C ASP A 192 -14.72 5.08 7.81
N VAL A 193 -14.67 3.99 7.06
CA VAL A 193 -14.83 4.02 5.59
C VAL A 193 -16.15 4.68 5.16
N PHE A 194 -17.22 4.56 5.93
CA PHE A 194 -18.50 5.17 5.63
C PHE A 194 -18.53 6.69 5.91
N GLU A 195 -17.80 7.14 6.93
CA GLU A 195 -17.58 8.57 7.18
C GLU A 195 -16.60 9.15 6.16
N ALA A 196 -15.58 8.40 5.80
CA ALA A 196 -14.62 8.74 4.77
C ALA A 196 -15.28 8.95 3.41
N ALA A 197 -16.32 8.21 3.08
CA ALA A 197 -17.08 8.35 1.84
C ALA A 197 -17.81 9.71 1.72
N GLY A 198 -17.97 10.47 2.80
CA GLY A 198 -18.56 11.81 2.81
C GLY A 198 -17.57 12.97 2.78
N SER A 199 -16.26 12.70 2.83
CA SER A 199 -15.21 13.72 2.88
C SER A 199 -14.26 13.62 1.66
N TRP A 200 -13.13 14.35 1.65
CA TRP A 200 -12.15 14.27 0.57
C TRP A 200 -11.56 12.85 0.40
N THR A 201 -11.62 12.02 1.41
CA THR A 201 -11.32 10.58 1.33
C THR A 201 -12.32 9.80 0.48
N ALA A 202 -13.49 10.38 0.15
CA ALA A 202 -14.42 9.83 -0.84
C ALA A 202 -13.75 9.59 -2.21
N GLN A 203 -12.69 10.33 -2.51
CA GLN A 203 -11.89 10.12 -3.71
C GLN A 203 -10.92 8.94 -3.58
N ALA A 204 -10.69 8.42 -2.38
CA ALA A 204 -9.72 7.34 -2.17
C ALA A 204 -10.31 5.94 -2.43
N VAL A 205 -11.63 5.76 -2.32
CA VAL A 205 -12.30 4.47 -2.44
C VAL A 205 -13.36 4.52 -3.54
N ASP A 206 -13.29 3.59 -4.49
CA ASP A 206 -14.30 3.47 -5.55
C ASP A 206 -15.53 2.69 -5.10
N GLU A 207 -15.33 1.63 -4.31
CA GLU A 207 -16.43 0.80 -3.85
C GLU A 207 -16.11 0.15 -2.50
N ILE A 208 -17.11 0.13 -1.60
CA ILE A 208 -17.06 -0.65 -0.36
C ILE A 208 -17.60 -2.04 -0.66
N ILE A 209 -16.77 -3.06 -0.50
CA ILE A 209 -17.08 -4.44 -0.86
C ILE A 209 -17.09 -5.36 0.35
N HIS A 210 -17.97 -6.37 0.35
CA HIS A 210 -17.90 -7.41 1.36
C HIS A 210 -16.66 -8.30 1.17
N PRO A 211 -16.02 -8.76 2.27
CA PRO A 211 -14.86 -9.65 2.19
C PRO A 211 -15.04 -10.86 1.29
N LYS A 212 -16.23 -11.47 1.27
CA LYS A 212 -16.59 -12.62 0.41
C LYS A 212 -16.56 -12.32 -1.09
N ASP A 213 -16.76 -11.05 -1.46
CA ASP A 213 -16.83 -10.62 -2.86
C ASP A 213 -15.46 -10.15 -3.39
N THR A 214 -14.43 -10.07 -2.53
CA THR A 214 -13.11 -9.51 -2.85
C THR A 214 -12.49 -10.16 -4.09
N ARG A 215 -12.43 -11.50 -4.12
CA ARG A 215 -11.87 -12.22 -5.27
C ARG A 215 -12.60 -11.87 -6.57
N LYS A 216 -13.93 -11.87 -6.56
CA LYS A 216 -14.76 -11.54 -7.71
C LYS A 216 -14.47 -10.12 -8.20
N ARG A 217 -14.40 -9.15 -7.28
CA ARG A 217 -14.12 -7.73 -7.60
C ARG A 217 -12.72 -7.52 -8.15
N ILE A 218 -11.73 -8.23 -7.63
CA ILE A 218 -10.37 -8.18 -8.19
C ILE A 218 -10.36 -8.69 -9.63
N ILE A 219 -11.02 -9.81 -9.92
CA ILE A 219 -11.12 -10.35 -11.29
C ILE A 219 -11.80 -9.35 -12.23
N GLU A 220 -12.93 -8.77 -11.82
CA GLU A 220 -13.65 -7.76 -12.60
C GLU A 220 -12.75 -6.52 -12.85
N ALA A 221 -11.99 -6.07 -11.85
CA ALA A 221 -11.07 -4.95 -11.98
C ALA A 221 -9.91 -5.25 -12.96
N ILE A 222 -9.34 -6.45 -12.90
CA ILE A 222 -8.30 -6.89 -13.85
C ILE A 222 -8.86 -6.88 -15.28
N ASP A 223 -10.06 -7.39 -15.48
CA ASP A 223 -10.71 -7.40 -16.81
C ASP A 223 -10.99 -5.98 -17.33
N LEU A 224 -11.46 -5.09 -16.48
CA LEU A 224 -11.72 -3.68 -16.82
C LEU A 224 -10.45 -2.93 -17.21
N THR A 225 -9.35 -3.20 -16.52
CA THR A 225 -8.07 -2.49 -16.70
C THR A 225 -7.13 -3.19 -17.69
N ARG A 226 -7.49 -4.35 -18.23
CA ARG A 226 -6.67 -5.16 -19.16
C ARG A 226 -6.10 -4.38 -20.34
N ASN A 227 -6.86 -3.42 -20.86
CA ASN A 227 -6.48 -2.61 -22.00
C ASN A 227 -5.86 -1.25 -21.62
N LYS A 228 -5.44 -1.10 -20.36
CA LYS A 228 -4.77 0.13 -19.92
C LYS A 228 -3.59 0.45 -20.82
N LYS A 229 -3.58 1.66 -21.37
CA LYS A 229 -2.49 2.18 -22.17
C LYS A 229 -2.05 3.53 -21.59
N GLU A 230 -1.02 3.51 -20.83
CA GLU A 230 -0.33 4.73 -20.43
C GLU A 230 0.89 4.93 -21.32
N THR A 231 1.02 6.13 -21.86
CA THR A 231 2.23 6.53 -22.54
C THR A 231 3.12 7.19 -21.49
N PRO A 232 4.22 6.56 -21.09
CA PRO A 232 5.14 7.19 -20.15
C PRO A 232 5.59 8.52 -20.75
N PRO A 233 5.79 9.56 -19.93
CA PRO A 233 6.32 10.83 -20.41
C PRO A 233 7.61 10.57 -21.19
N PRO A 234 7.94 11.34 -22.23
CA PRO A 234 9.08 11.11 -23.11
C PRO A 234 10.42 11.39 -22.41
N LYS A 235 10.64 10.69 -21.31
CA LYS A 235 11.92 10.64 -20.60
C LYS A 235 12.62 9.35 -21.00
N ALA A 236 13.93 9.44 -21.17
CA ALA A 236 14.77 8.27 -21.37
C ALA A 236 14.39 7.20 -20.33
N LYS A 237 14.25 5.94 -20.79
CA LYS A 237 14.02 4.82 -19.88
C LYS A 237 14.97 4.96 -18.71
N ARG A 238 14.44 5.01 -17.52
CA ARG A 238 15.26 5.02 -16.32
C ARG A 238 16.03 3.70 -16.27
N GLN A 239 17.19 3.69 -16.90
CA GLN A 239 18.16 2.65 -16.62
C GLN A 239 18.76 2.99 -15.28
N GLY A 240 18.41 2.26 -14.29
CA GLY A 240 19.20 2.57 -13.16
C GLY A 240 18.71 2.08 -11.88
N THR A 241 19.61 1.51 -11.29
CA THR A 241 19.84 1.54 -9.87
C THR A 241 19.53 2.95 -9.41
N GLY A 242 18.42 3.12 -8.73
CA GLY A 242 18.20 4.34 -7.96
C GLY A 242 19.44 4.62 -7.10
N PRO A 243 19.59 5.81 -6.56
CA PRO A 243 20.73 6.14 -5.74
C PRO A 243 20.90 5.09 -4.65
N THR A 244 22.05 4.46 -4.64
CA THR A 244 22.49 3.53 -3.57
C THR A 244 22.69 4.27 -2.27
#